data_92b4a9349901f2af77aca2eb35950535
#
_entry.id   92b4a9349901f2af77aca2eb35950535
#
_cell.length_a   1.000
_cell.length_b   1.000
_cell.length_c   1.000
_cell.angle_alpha   90.00
_cell.angle_beta   90.00
_cell.angle_gamma   90.00
#
_symmetry.space_group_name_H-M   'P 1'
#
loop_
_entity.id
_entity.type
_entity.pdbx_description
1 polymer ?
#
loop_
_entity_poly.entity_id
_entity_poly.type
_entity_poly.pdbx_seq_one_letter_code
_entity_poly.pdbx_strand_id
1 'polypeptide(L)'
;YLVMESTYGSRLHNRNDDKAEMFLNVVSETIDNGGTVVIPSFAVGRTQEILYELNKIKENTDDPEFMRKYKTLMRVPVYVDSPLAISATEIFKQNTDLFDDETKEEMEKGDHPLDFPGLKFTPTADESKALNESNEPSIIISASGMCDVGRIKHHLKHNIWNPKSTILFVGYQAPGTLGYSIVNGAKKVTIFGEEFAVKARIEYIEGYSGHADQEWLMNFVYSFISKPRHIFLVHGEEESQEVLKEKITDETEIGVSIPEYGETYELEGETKLVNKIKVRKATSLRQEVLARLNKLQRELVDMDASV
;
A
#
# COMPACT_ATOMS: atom_id res chain seq x y z
N TYR A 1 -23.93 -11.49 -14.75
CA TYR A 1 -23.38 -10.15 -14.50
C TYR A 1 -22.08 -10.28 -13.74
N LEU A 2 -21.07 -9.49 -14.11
CA LEU A 2 -19.76 -9.45 -13.44
C LEU A 2 -19.50 -8.05 -12.91
N VAL A 3 -19.13 -7.94 -11.63
CA VAL A 3 -18.59 -6.73 -11.03
C VAL A 3 -17.14 -7.01 -10.69
N MET A 4 -16.22 -6.25 -11.25
CA MET A 4 -14.79 -6.51 -11.08
C MET A 4 -14.00 -5.23 -10.85
N GLU A 5 -12.84 -5.36 -10.21
CA GLU A 5 -11.88 -4.29 -10.05
C GLU A 5 -11.24 -3.89 -11.39
N SER A 6 -10.59 -2.73 -11.39
CA SER A 6 -9.92 -2.16 -12.56
C SER A 6 -8.70 -1.32 -12.21
N THR A 7 -8.08 -1.59 -11.06
CA THR A 7 -6.98 -0.78 -10.50
C THR A 7 -5.83 -0.58 -11.50
N TYR A 8 -5.41 -1.66 -12.16
CA TYR A 8 -4.37 -1.61 -13.18
C TYR A 8 -4.90 -1.92 -14.59
N GLY A 9 -6.12 -1.51 -14.88
CA GLY A 9 -6.77 -1.73 -16.17
C GLY A 9 -6.04 -1.10 -17.37
N SER A 10 -5.15 -0.14 -17.15
CA SER A 10 -4.39 0.54 -18.20
C SER A 10 -2.94 0.09 -18.33
N ARG A 11 -2.45 -0.84 -17.49
CA ARG A 11 -1.04 -1.23 -17.50
C ARG A 11 -0.79 -2.69 -17.13
N LEU A 12 0.40 -3.18 -17.50
CA LEU A 12 0.93 -4.48 -17.08
C LEU A 12 1.84 -4.32 -15.86
N HIS A 13 1.91 -5.35 -15.03
CA HIS A 13 2.94 -5.44 -14.02
C HIS A 13 4.30 -5.73 -14.64
N ASN A 14 5.34 -5.11 -14.10
CA ASN A 14 6.68 -5.56 -14.40
C ASN A 14 6.85 -6.99 -13.89
N ARG A 15 7.01 -7.93 -14.83
CA ARG A 15 7.24 -9.35 -14.51
C ARG A 15 8.71 -9.63 -14.20
N ASN A 16 9.44 -8.66 -13.66
CA ASN A 16 10.80 -8.90 -13.22
C ASN A 16 10.74 -9.87 -12.03
N ASP A 17 11.33 -11.03 -12.22
CA ASP A 17 11.55 -12.04 -11.16
C ASP A 17 12.45 -11.50 -10.02
N ASP A 18 12.96 -10.28 -10.16
CA ASP A 18 13.96 -9.66 -9.30
C ASP A 18 13.38 -8.80 -8.15
N LYS A 19 12.08 -8.83 -7.87
CA LYS A 19 11.49 -7.99 -6.79
C LYS A 19 12.13 -8.26 -5.42
N ALA A 20 12.43 -9.52 -5.14
CA ALA A 20 13.10 -9.93 -3.91
C ALA A 20 14.52 -9.40 -3.86
N GLU A 21 15.28 -9.47 -4.97
CA GLU A 21 16.62 -8.92 -5.05
C GLU A 21 16.62 -7.39 -4.95
N MET A 22 15.68 -6.71 -5.62
CA MET A 22 15.52 -5.26 -5.48
C MET A 22 15.22 -4.85 -4.03
N PHE A 23 14.31 -5.56 -3.37
CA PHE A 23 13.99 -5.36 -1.95
C PHE A 23 15.24 -5.53 -1.08
N LEU A 24 15.95 -6.62 -1.27
CA LEU A 24 17.16 -6.96 -0.54
C LEU A 24 18.26 -5.90 -0.71
N ASN A 25 18.49 -5.42 -1.94
CA ASN A 25 19.50 -4.42 -2.23
C ASN A 25 19.14 -3.07 -1.60
N VAL A 26 17.91 -2.58 -1.76
CA VAL A 26 17.44 -1.32 -1.17
C VAL A 26 17.58 -1.34 0.35
N VAL A 27 17.15 -2.42 0.97
CA VAL A 27 17.20 -2.56 2.43
C VAL A 27 18.65 -2.63 2.92
N SER A 28 19.50 -3.48 2.29
CA SER A 28 20.90 -3.61 2.68
C SER A 28 21.68 -2.32 2.55
N GLU A 29 21.57 -1.62 1.41
CA GLU A 29 22.25 -0.35 1.18
C GLU A 29 21.87 0.68 2.24
N THR A 30 20.57 0.76 2.60
CA THR A 30 20.10 1.70 3.61
C THR A 30 20.68 1.38 4.98
N ILE A 31 20.64 0.11 5.38
CA ILE A 31 21.13 -0.34 6.69
C ILE A 31 22.66 -0.20 6.78
N ASP A 32 23.40 -0.52 5.73
CA ASP A 32 24.88 -0.39 5.70
C ASP A 32 25.31 1.09 5.80
N ASN A 33 24.49 2.01 5.30
CA ASN A 33 24.68 3.46 5.47
C ASN A 33 24.24 3.99 6.84
N GLY A 34 23.79 3.12 7.75
CA GLY A 34 23.34 3.48 9.09
C GLY A 34 21.99 4.20 9.10
N GLY A 35 21.13 3.91 8.12
CA GLY A 35 19.78 4.47 7.99
C GLY A 35 18.69 3.52 8.45
N THR A 36 17.46 4.01 8.43
CA THR A 36 16.24 3.25 8.73
C THR A 36 15.42 3.07 7.46
N VAL A 37 14.94 1.85 7.22
CA VAL A 37 13.96 1.57 6.15
C VAL A 37 12.58 1.66 6.75
N VAL A 38 11.76 2.57 6.25
CA VAL A 38 10.34 2.70 6.63
C VAL A 38 9.47 2.19 5.48
N ILE A 39 8.66 1.19 5.78
CA ILE A 39 7.79 0.52 4.80
C ILE A 39 6.33 0.79 5.13
N PRO A 40 5.68 1.74 4.43
CA PRO A 40 4.24 1.92 4.52
C PRO A 40 3.52 0.66 4.00
N SER A 41 2.68 0.05 4.82
CA SER A 41 2.04 -1.22 4.49
C SER A 41 0.60 -1.29 4.95
N PHE A 42 -0.23 -2.02 4.21
CA PHE A 42 -1.55 -2.40 4.70
C PHE A 42 -1.41 -3.39 5.85
N ALA A 43 -2.24 -3.21 6.88
CA ALA A 43 -2.17 -4.03 8.09
C ALA A 43 -2.49 -5.51 7.84
N VAL A 44 -3.33 -5.79 6.85
CA VAL A 44 -3.76 -7.15 6.48
C VAL A 44 -3.24 -7.48 5.08
N GLY A 45 -2.68 -8.65 4.92
CA GLY A 45 -2.12 -9.19 3.68
C GLY A 45 -0.70 -8.69 3.42
N ARG A 46 -0.52 -7.42 3.06
CA ARG A 46 0.79 -6.87 2.66
C ARG A 46 1.85 -6.94 3.75
N THR A 47 1.52 -6.63 4.98
CA THR A 47 2.47 -6.75 6.10
C THR A 47 2.94 -8.20 6.24
N GLN A 48 2.03 -9.17 6.19
CA GLN A 48 2.38 -10.58 6.32
C GLN A 48 3.23 -11.09 5.15
N GLU A 49 2.95 -10.62 3.93
CA GLU A 49 3.78 -10.95 2.75
C GLU A 49 5.22 -10.41 2.88
N ILE A 50 5.39 -9.18 3.36
CA ILE A 50 6.73 -8.63 3.62
C ILE A 50 7.45 -9.42 4.72
N LEU A 51 6.72 -9.84 5.77
CA LEU A 51 7.29 -10.68 6.82
C LEU A 51 7.75 -12.03 6.28
N TYR A 52 6.96 -12.64 5.41
CA TYR A 52 7.32 -13.89 4.73
C TYR A 52 8.58 -13.76 3.87
N GLU A 53 8.69 -12.70 3.07
CA GLU A 53 9.90 -12.42 2.28
C GLU A 53 11.13 -12.19 3.18
N LEU A 54 10.96 -11.43 4.27
CA LEU A 54 12.04 -11.20 5.24
C LEU A 54 12.44 -12.49 5.97
N ASN A 55 11.49 -13.38 6.25
CA ASN A 55 11.77 -14.69 6.81
C ASN A 55 12.68 -15.49 5.87
N LYS A 56 12.27 -15.67 4.61
CA LYS A 56 13.07 -16.37 3.59
C LYS A 56 14.49 -15.80 3.46
N ILE A 57 14.64 -14.49 3.56
CA ILE A 57 15.95 -13.82 3.53
C ILE A 57 16.75 -14.15 4.79
N LYS A 58 16.16 -14.06 5.97
CA LYS A 58 16.84 -14.22 7.26
C LYS A 58 17.14 -15.68 7.62
N GLU A 59 16.38 -16.61 7.07
CA GLU A 59 16.61 -18.05 7.20
C GLU A 59 17.61 -18.60 6.17
N ASN A 60 17.98 -17.83 5.13
CA ASN A 60 18.99 -18.22 4.15
C ASN A 60 20.42 -18.18 4.74
N THR A 61 20.67 -19.06 5.70
CA THR A 61 21.95 -19.17 6.42
C THR A 61 22.92 -20.16 5.79
N ASP A 62 22.45 -20.96 4.84
CA ASP A 62 23.23 -22.04 4.20
C ASP A 62 24.15 -21.55 3.07
N ASP A 63 23.93 -20.30 2.58
CA ASP A 63 24.78 -19.67 1.59
C ASP A 63 25.81 -18.73 2.24
N PRO A 64 27.10 -19.13 2.33
CA PRO A 64 28.15 -18.31 2.94
C PRO A 64 28.42 -17.00 2.19
N GLU A 65 28.20 -16.95 0.89
CA GLU A 65 28.38 -15.72 0.08
C GLU A 65 27.25 -14.74 0.34
N PHE A 66 26.02 -15.21 0.37
CA PHE A 66 24.85 -14.46 0.76
C PHE A 66 25.02 -13.88 2.18
N MET A 67 25.37 -14.71 3.14
CA MET A 67 25.61 -14.31 4.53
C MET A 67 26.71 -13.25 4.66
N ARG A 68 27.77 -13.34 3.85
CA ARG A 68 28.85 -12.36 3.84
C ARG A 68 28.38 -11.03 3.22
N LYS A 69 27.65 -11.09 2.10
CA LYS A 69 27.14 -9.93 1.36
C LYS A 69 26.13 -9.15 2.21
N TYR A 70 25.22 -9.82 2.90
CA TYR A 70 24.09 -9.23 3.62
C TYR A 70 24.21 -9.34 5.14
N LYS A 71 25.42 -9.38 5.67
CA LYS A 71 25.72 -9.57 7.10
C LYS A 71 24.99 -8.59 8.01
N THR A 72 24.87 -7.33 7.62
CA THR A 72 24.24 -6.28 8.43
C THR A 72 22.73 -6.48 8.43
N LEU A 73 22.15 -6.80 7.28
CA LEU A 73 20.72 -7.09 7.15
C LEU A 73 20.31 -8.29 8.03
N MET A 74 21.13 -9.33 8.09
CA MET A 74 20.86 -10.52 8.93
C MET A 74 20.70 -10.18 10.41
N ARG A 75 21.31 -9.08 10.88
CA ARG A 75 21.32 -8.67 12.29
C ARG A 75 20.36 -7.53 12.61
N VAL A 76 19.92 -6.79 11.60
CA VAL A 76 19.06 -5.62 11.81
C VAL A 76 17.71 -6.04 12.38
N PRO A 77 17.17 -5.33 13.38
CA PRO A 77 15.83 -5.58 13.89
C PRO A 77 14.76 -5.15 12.87
N VAL A 78 13.68 -5.93 12.81
CA VAL A 78 12.49 -5.64 12.03
C VAL A 78 11.36 -5.36 13.01
N TYR A 79 10.71 -4.22 12.87
CA TYR A 79 9.59 -3.83 13.72
C TYR A 79 8.29 -3.79 12.93
N VAL A 80 7.25 -4.43 13.46
CA VAL A 80 5.87 -4.23 13.03
C VAL A 80 5.22 -3.25 14.00
N ASP A 81 5.10 -1.99 13.57
CA ASP A 81 4.55 -0.92 14.40
C ASP A 81 3.15 -0.50 13.90
N SER A 82 2.20 -1.39 14.13
CA SER A 82 0.78 -1.17 13.87
C SER A 82 -0.04 -2.16 14.68
N PRO A 83 -0.87 -1.71 15.65
CA PRO A 83 -1.71 -2.62 16.45
C PRO A 83 -2.59 -3.53 15.60
N LEU A 84 -3.17 -3.00 14.51
CA LEU A 84 -4.00 -3.79 13.59
C LEU A 84 -3.17 -4.84 12.84
N ALA A 85 -1.97 -4.49 12.38
CA ALA A 85 -1.09 -5.45 11.70
C ALA A 85 -0.62 -6.56 12.63
N ILE A 86 -0.32 -6.23 13.89
CA ILE A 86 0.03 -7.20 14.93
C ILE A 86 -1.11 -8.20 15.13
N SER A 87 -2.34 -7.68 15.36
CA SER A 87 -3.52 -8.55 15.55
C SER A 87 -3.82 -9.40 14.31
N ALA A 88 -3.66 -8.84 13.10
CA ALA A 88 -3.82 -9.61 11.87
C ALA A 88 -2.76 -10.73 11.76
N THR A 89 -1.50 -10.43 12.06
CA THR A 89 -0.42 -11.43 12.02
C THR A 89 -0.68 -12.58 13.00
N GLU A 90 -1.20 -12.30 14.18
CA GLU A 90 -1.60 -13.35 15.13
C GLU A 90 -2.73 -14.24 14.58
N ILE A 91 -3.70 -13.66 13.87
CA ILE A 91 -4.75 -14.45 13.21
C ILE A 91 -4.16 -15.33 12.11
N PHE A 92 -3.23 -14.83 11.30
CA PHE A 92 -2.53 -15.66 10.31
C PHE A 92 -1.79 -16.82 10.97
N LYS A 93 -1.04 -16.57 12.06
CA LYS A 93 -0.34 -17.60 12.83
C LYS A 93 -1.25 -18.68 13.42
N GLN A 94 -2.52 -18.35 13.71
CA GLN A 94 -3.50 -19.27 14.24
C GLN A 94 -4.23 -20.10 13.18
N ASN A 95 -4.11 -19.76 11.89
CA ASN A 95 -4.81 -20.39 10.77
C ASN A 95 -3.84 -20.98 9.73
N THR A 96 -2.82 -21.67 10.19
CA THR A 96 -1.76 -22.25 9.34
C THR A 96 -2.25 -23.36 8.43
N ASP A 97 -3.39 -23.98 8.74
CA ASP A 97 -4.08 -24.96 7.90
C ASP A 97 -4.55 -24.36 6.55
N LEU A 98 -4.68 -23.04 6.47
CA LEU A 98 -5.05 -22.31 5.24
C LEU A 98 -3.84 -21.88 4.40
N PHE A 99 -2.62 -22.14 4.84
CA PHE A 99 -1.43 -21.85 4.05
C PHE A 99 -1.31 -22.81 2.86
N ASP A 100 -0.55 -22.42 1.84
CA ASP A 100 -0.25 -23.28 0.71
C ASP A 100 0.67 -24.46 1.13
N ASP A 101 0.81 -25.42 0.22
CA ASP A 101 1.54 -26.65 0.52
C ASP A 101 3.05 -26.38 0.71
N GLU A 102 3.65 -25.41 -0.05
CA GLU A 102 5.04 -25.00 0.08
C GLU A 102 5.32 -24.46 1.49
N THR A 103 4.50 -23.53 1.95
CA THR A 103 4.63 -22.94 3.30
C THR A 103 4.44 -23.99 4.40
N LYS A 104 3.50 -24.93 4.22
CA LYS A 104 3.31 -26.05 5.17
C LYS A 104 4.53 -26.96 5.25
N GLU A 105 5.17 -27.28 4.12
CA GLU A 105 6.40 -28.06 4.10
C GLU A 105 7.57 -27.36 4.81
N GLU A 106 7.68 -26.03 4.71
CA GLU A 106 8.65 -25.24 5.47
C GLU A 106 8.37 -25.31 6.97
N MET A 107 7.11 -25.20 7.37
CA MET A 107 6.70 -25.31 8.78
C MET A 107 6.97 -26.69 9.36
N GLU A 108 6.80 -27.78 8.61
CA GLU A 108 7.16 -29.13 9.03
C GLU A 108 8.66 -29.31 9.29
N LYS A 109 9.50 -28.50 8.63
CA LYS A 109 10.96 -28.43 8.86
C LYS A 109 11.33 -27.59 10.09
N GLY A 110 10.34 -26.92 10.71
CA GLY A 110 10.51 -26.12 11.92
C GLY A 110 10.64 -24.62 11.65
N ASP A 111 10.51 -24.18 10.41
CA ASP A 111 10.45 -22.75 10.07
C ASP A 111 9.04 -22.19 10.25
N HIS A 112 8.91 -21.03 10.86
CA HIS A 112 7.64 -20.37 11.03
C HIS A 112 7.58 -19.10 10.14
N PRO A 113 6.81 -19.10 9.03
CA PRO A 113 6.92 -18.11 7.95
C PRO A 113 6.68 -16.66 8.37
N LEU A 114 6.07 -16.43 9.55
CA LEU A 114 5.81 -15.09 10.09
C LEU A 114 6.53 -14.84 11.43
N ASP A 115 7.64 -15.59 11.67
CA ASP A 115 8.46 -15.43 12.87
C ASP A 115 9.93 -15.76 12.55
N PHE A 116 10.82 -14.82 12.80
CA PHE A 116 12.24 -14.97 12.52
C PHE A 116 13.10 -14.19 13.53
N PRO A 117 14.39 -14.50 13.67
CA PRO A 117 15.29 -13.79 14.58
C PRO A 117 15.34 -12.29 14.30
N GLY A 118 15.05 -11.49 15.29
CA GLY A 118 15.06 -10.03 15.20
C GLY A 118 13.73 -9.38 14.80
N LEU A 119 12.65 -10.16 14.56
CA LEU A 119 11.30 -9.63 14.43
C LEU A 119 10.79 -9.18 15.80
N LYS A 120 10.23 -7.98 15.85
CA LYS A 120 9.68 -7.35 17.05
C LYS A 120 8.34 -6.69 16.76
N PHE A 121 7.42 -6.80 17.70
CA PHE A 121 6.12 -6.13 17.65
C PHE A 121 6.09 -5.00 18.69
N THR A 122 5.53 -3.86 18.32
CA THR A 122 5.39 -2.68 19.19
C THR A 122 3.92 -2.36 19.42
N PRO A 123 3.22 -3.11 20.31
CA PRO A 123 1.79 -2.94 20.53
C PRO A 123 1.43 -1.59 21.14
N THR A 124 2.28 -1.02 22.01
CA THR A 124 1.97 0.19 22.75
C THR A 124 2.46 1.49 22.06
N ALA A 125 1.87 2.62 22.44
CA ALA A 125 2.28 3.92 21.93
C ALA A 125 3.67 4.34 22.45
N ASP A 126 4.05 3.89 23.64
CA ASP A 126 5.34 4.25 24.23
C ASP A 126 6.49 3.48 23.57
N GLU A 127 6.29 2.21 23.21
CA GLU A 127 7.25 1.46 22.38
C GLU A 127 7.41 2.09 20.99
N SER A 128 6.32 2.53 20.36
CA SER A 128 6.35 3.23 19.08
C SER A 128 7.11 4.55 19.16
N LYS A 129 6.97 5.32 20.25
CA LYS A 129 7.74 6.56 20.48
C LYS A 129 9.21 6.26 20.67
N ALA A 130 9.55 5.28 21.52
CA ALA A 130 10.93 4.88 21.75
C ALA A 130 11.63 4.45 20.45
N LEU A 131 10.90 3.78 19.55
CA LEU A 131 11.40 3.42 18.22
C LEU A 131 11.73 4.65 17.37
N ASN A 132 10.88 5.69 17.41
CA ASN A 132 11.13 6.94 16.68
C ASN A 132 12.27 7.79 17.25
N GLU A 133 12.61 7.60 18.51
CA GLU A 133 13.73 8.28 19.20
C GLU A 133 15.05 7.54 19.04
N SER A 134 15.01 6.28 18.60
CA SER A 134 16.22 5.47 18.34
C SER A 134 16.94 5.95 17.08
N ASN A 135 18.27 5.97 17.15
CA ASN A 135 19.15 6.20 16.00
C ASN A 135 19.75 4.90 15.43
N GLU A 136 19.34 3.76 15.96
CA GLU A 136 19.82 2.46 15.47
C GLU A 136 19.16 2.12 14.14
N PRO A 137 19.95 1.63 13.15
CA PRO A 137 19.40 1.13 11.89
C PRO A 137 18.36 0.06 12.14
N SER A 138 17.22 0.16 11.45
CA SER A 138 16.09 -0.77 11.62
C SER A 138 15.22 -0.81 10.38
N ILE A 139 14.41 -1.85 10.28
CA ILE A 139 13.32 -1.94 9.31
C ILE A 139 12.01 -1.74 10.08
N ILE A 140 11.20 -0.78 9.67
CA ILE A 140 9.92 -0.45 10.31
C ILE A 140 8.80 -0.66 9.31
N ILE A 141 7.93 -1.61 9.58
CA ILE A 141 6.72 -1.89 8.79
C ILE A 141 5.53 -1.30 9.56
N SER A 142 4.82 -0.35 8.96
CA SER A 142 3.75 0.36 9.66
C SER A 142 2.57 0.71 8.75
N ALA A 143 1.36 0.64 9.28
CA ALA A 143 0.13 1.03 8.58
C ALA A 143 -0.15 2.55 8.80
N SER A 144 -0.77 3.22 7.82
CA SER A 144 -1.41 2.71 6.60
C SER A 144 -0.45 2.70 5.40
N GLY A 145 -0.77 1.86 4.40
CA GLY A 145 0.03 1.75 3.18
C GLY A 145 0.07 3.01 2.31
N MET A 146 -0.92 3.91 2.42
CA MET A 146 -0.99 5.19 1.69
C MET A 146 -0.54 6.41 2.53
N CYS A 147 -0.03 6.18 3.74
CA CYS A 147 0.53 7.20 4.64
C CYS A 147 -0.46 8.24 5.19
N ASP A 148 -1.77 8.10 5.00
CA ASP A 148 -2.75 9.11 5.41
C ASP A 148 -3.09 9.05 6.90
N VAL A 149 -3.07 7.87 7.49
CA VAL A 149 -3.44 7.63 8.89
C VAL A 149 -2.48 6.62 9.54
N GLY A 150 -2.53 6.52 10.86
CA GLY A 150 -1.78 5.53 11.61
C GLY A 150 -0.37 5.97 12.02
N ARG A 151 0.35 5.03 12.64
CA ARG A 151 1.70 5.25 13.20
C ARG A 151 2.74 5.55 12.12
N ILE A 152 2.51 5.12 10.89
CA ILE A 152 3.36 5.42 9.73
C ILE A 152 3.64 6.93 9.60
N LYS A 153 2.68 7.79 9.92
CA LYS A 153 2.88 9.24 9.84
C LYS A 153 3.93 9.74 10.85
N HIS A 154 4.02 9.11 12.02
CA HIS A 154 5.05 9.43 12.99
C HIS A 154 6.42 8.97 12.49
N HIS A 155 6.52 7.77 11.93
CA HIS A 155 7.77 7.30 11.33
C HIS A 155 8.20 8.17 10.15
N LEU A 156 7.28 8.61 9.30
CA LEU A 156 7.59 9.56 8.23
C LEU A 156 8.07 10.90 8.78
N LYS A 157 7.43 11.46 9.82
CA LYS A 157 7.88 12.71 10.47
C LYS A 157 9.34 12.63 10.91
N HIS A 158 9.78 11.47 11.42
CA HIS A 158 11.14 11.27 11.93
C HIS A 158 12.16 10.88 10.85
N ASN A 159 11.73 10.32 9.72
CA ASN A 159 12.63 9.74 8.72
C ASN A 159 12.64 10.48 7.37
N ILE A 160 11.55 11.15 6.96
CA ILE A 160 11.42 11.71 5.61
C ILE A 160 12.47 12.78 5.27
N TRP A 161 13.00 13.49 6.25
CA TRP A 161 14.03 14.52 6.10
C TRP A 161 15.45 13.97 6.26
N ASN A 162 15.62 12.73 6.69
CA ASN A 162 16.91 12.10 6.94
C ASN A 162 17.45 11.46 5.64
N PRO A 163 18.57 11.95 5.07
CA PRO A 163 19.11 11.44 3.82
C PRO A 163 19.68 10.01 3.91
N LYS A 164 19.87 9.48 5.15
CA LYS A 164 20.29 8.09 5.34
C LYS A 164 19.11 7.10 5.31
N SER A 165 17.90 7.58 5.61
CA SER A 165 16.71 6.73 5.64
C SER A 165 16.13 6.52 4.23
N THR A 166 15.46 5.39 4.06
CA THR A 166 14.70 5.06 2.85
C THR A 166 13.23 4.86 3.22
N ILE A 167 12.33 5.48 2.46
CA ILE A 167 10.91 5.16 2.47
C ILE A 167 10.65 4.24 1.31
N LEU A 168 10.32 2.99 1.60
CA LEU A 168 10.15 1.93 0.62
C LEU A 168 8.67 1.61 0.44
N PHE A 169 8.11 2.02 -0.69
CA PHE A 169 6.74 1.72 -1.05
C PHE A 169 6.66 0.36 -1.78
N VAL A 170 5.69 -0.45 -1.38
CA VAL A 170 5.46 -1.80 -1.91
C VAL A 170 4.01 -2.01 -2.34
N GLY A 171 3.25 -0.94 -2.51
CA GLY A 171 1.84 -1.00 -2.89
C GLY A 171 1.36 0.26 -3.57
N TYR A 172 0.24 0.14 -4.27
CA TYR A 172 -0.40 1.24 -4.99
C TYR A 172 -0.63 2.46 -4.09
N GLN A 173 -0.39 3.64 -4.65
CA GLN A 173 -0.62 4.93 -3.99
C GLN A 173 -1.69 5.71 -4.74
N ALA A 174 -2.86 5.92 -4.12
CA ALA A 174 -3.97 6.61 -4.73
C ALA A 174 -3.74 8.13 -4.82
N PRO A 175 -4.14 8.79 -5.91
CA PRO A 175 -4.09 10.25 -6.03
C PRO A 175 -4.72 10.97 -4.83
N GLY A 176 -4.07 12.03 -4.38
CA GLY A 176 -4.53 12.83 -3.23
C GLY A 176 -4.05 12.31 -1.87
N THR A 177 -3.35 11.18 -1.80
CA THR A 177 -2.75 10.67 -0.56
C THR A 177 -1.34 11.24 -0.32
N LEU A 178 -0.88 11.16 0.94
CA LEU A 178 0.49 11.57 1.28
C LEU A 178 1.51 10.65 0.58
N GLY A 179 1.27 9.35 0.56
CA GLY A 179 2.13 8.39 -0.13
C GLY A 179 2.25 8.67 -1.62
N TYR A 180 1.15 9.00 -2.30
CA TYR A 180 1.16 9.41 -3.71
C TYR A 180 2.05 10.64 -3.94
N SER A 181 1.93 11.65 -3.10
CA SER A 181 2.74 12.86 -3.21
C SER A 181 4.24 12.56 -3.06
N ILE A 182 4.61 11.68 -2.13
CA ILE A 182 5.99 11.28 -1.90
C ILE A 182 6.55 10.51 -3.10
N VAL A 183 5.85 9.49 -3.57
CA VAL A 183 6.27 8.64 -4.71
C VAL A 183 6.42 9.48 -5.99
N ASN A 184 5.55 10.48 -6.20
CA ASN A 184 5.61 11.37 -7.36
C ASN A 184 6.63 12.53 -7.21
N GLY A 185 7.57 12.42 -6.27
CA GLY A 185 8.73 13.30 -6.20
C GLY A 185 8.49 14.65 -5.54
N ALA A 186 7.49 14.75 -4.64
CA ALA A 186 7.30 15.95 -3.84
C ALA A 186 8.60 16.30 -3.08
N LYS A 187 9.05 17.53 -3.18
CA LYS A 187 10.25 18.01 -2.47
C LYS A 187 9.97 18.35 -1.01
N LYS A 188 8.71 18.60 -0.68
CA LYS A 188 8.21 18.90 0.66
C LYS A 188 6.82 18.27 0.81
N VAL A 189 6.53 17.83 2.03
CA VAL A 189 5.24 17.25 2.41
C VAL A 189 4.77 17.80 3.76
N THR A 190 3.46 17.83 3.96
CA THR A 190 2.86 18.26 5.23
C THR A 190 2.45 17.04 6.06
N ILE A 191 3.02 16.89 7.25
CA ILE A 191 2.70 15.81 8.18
C ILE A 191 2.27 16.45 9.51
N PHE A 192 1.08 16.15 9.99
CA PHE A 192 0.50 16.75 11.21
C PHE A 192 0.50 18.29 11.21
N GLY A 193 0.32 18.93 10.05
CA GLY A 193 0.32 20.39 9.89
C GLY A 193 1.70 21.03 9.82
N GLU A 194 2.78 20.28 9.95
CA GLU A 194 4.15 20.75 9.82
C GLU A 194 4.74 20.38 8.45
N GLU A 195 5.52 21.27 7.84
CA GLU A 195 6.19 21.03 6.54
C GLU A 195 7.56 20.37 6.75
N PHE A 196 7.80 19.28 6.02
CA PHE A 196 9.06 18.54 6.02
C PHE A 196 9.64 18.47 4.62
N ALA A 197 10.95 18.71 4.49
CA ALA A 197 11.67 18.45 3.25
C ALA A 197 11.82 16.94 3.03
N VAL A 198 11.57 16.46 1.83
CA VAL A 198 11.81 15.07 1.43
C VAL A 198 13.27 14.94 1.04
N LYS A 199 14.10 14.38 1.92
CA LYS A 199 15.52 14.11 1.72
C LYS A 199 15.87 12.63 1.82
N ALA A 200 14.99 11.83 2.43
CA ALA A 200 15.11 10.38 2.42
C ALA A 200 15.09 9.86 0.98
N ARG A 201 15.75 8.75 0.76
CA ARG A 201 15.62 7.97 -0.48
C ARG A 201 14.19 7.47 -0.59
N ILE A 202 13.55 7.67 -1.73
CA ILE A 202 12.21 7.17 -2.01
C ILE A 202 12.34 6.06 -3.04
N GLU A 203 11.89 4.86 -2.65
CA GLU A 203 11.89 3.68 -3.51
C GLU A 203 10.49 3.12 -3.64
N TYR A 204 10.20 2.60 -4.81
CA TYR A 204 8.94 1.94 -5.13
C TYR A 204 9.23 0.61 -5.83
N ILE A 205 8.85 -0.49 -5.20
CA ILE A 205 9.00 -1.83 -5.78
C ILE A 205 7.63 -2.31 -6.25
N GLU A 206 7.49 -2.45 -7.56
CA GLU A 206 6.32 -3.06 -8.18
C GLU A 206 6.32 -4.59 -7.96
N GLY A 207 5.13 -5.20 -8.05
CA GLY A 207 4.98 -6.66 -7.96
C GLY A 207 4.57 -7.19 -6.59
N TYR A 208 4.45 -6.30 -5.59
CA TYR A 208 3.79 -6.65 -4.31
C TYR A 208 2.31 -6.27 -4.30
N SER A 209 1.73 -5.77 -5.39
CA SER A 209 0.32 -5.45 -5.43
C SER A 209 -0.54 -6.72 -5.52
N GLY A 210 -1.58 -6.82 -4.69
CA GLY A 210 -2.57 -7.90 -4.78
C GLY A 210 -3.60 -7.69 -5.91
N HIS A 211 -3.56 -6.52 -6.57
CA HIS A 211 -4.43 -6.23 -7.71
C HIS A 211 -3.89 -6.82 -9.00
N ALA A 212 -4.79 -7.37 -9.82
CA ALA A 212 -4.45 -7.89 -11.13
C ALA A 212 -4.06 -6.78 -12.11
N ASP A 213 -3.10 -7.05 -12.98
CA ASP A 213 -2.79 -6.19 -14.11
C ASP A 213 -3.81 -6.37 -15.27
N GLN A 214 -3.68 -5.56 -16.31
CA GLN A 214 -4.61 -5.61 -17.45
C GLN A 214 -4.72 -7.00 -18.07
N GLU A 215 -3.60 -7.72 -18.22
CA GLU A 215 -3.60 -9.06 -18.82
C GLU A 215 -4.33 -10.07 -17.94
N TRP A 216 -4.11 -10.03 -16.63
CA TRP A 216 -4.81 -10.90 -15.68
C TRP A 216 -6.29 -10.59 -15.59
N LEU A 217 -6.67 -9.30 -15.61
CA LEU A 217 -8.07 -8.88 -15.65
C LEU A 217 -8.76 -9.38 -16.93
N MET A 218 -8.09 -9.28 -18.08
CA MET A 218 -8.61 -9.80 -19.35
C MET A 218 -8.71 -11.34 -19.34
N ASN A 219 -7.67 -12.03 -18.86
CA ASN A 219 -7.68 -13.49 -18.73
C ASN A 219 -8.82 -13.98 -17.83
N PHE A 220 -9.13 -13.23 -16.77
CA PHE A 220 -10.28 -13.53 -15.93
C PHE A 220 -11.59 -13.41 -16.71
N VAL A 221 -11.77 -12.36 -17.52
CA VAL A 221 -12.95 -12.20 -18.39
C VAL A 221 -13.06 -13.34 -19.41
N TYR A 222 -11.94 -13.75 -20.00
CA TYR A 222 -11.92 -14.86 -20.97
C TYR A 222 -12.18 -16.23 -20.34
N SER A 223 -11.92 -16.41 -19.06
CA SER A 223 -12.08 -17.70 -18.37
C SER A 223 -13.53 -18.15 -18.21
N PHE A 224 -14.51 -17.27 -18.42
CA PHE A 224 -15.92 -17.60 -18.30
C PHE A 224 -16.39 -18.50 -19.45
N ILE A 225 -16.88 -19.70 -19.14
CA ILE A 225 -17.49 -20.62 -20.12
C ILE A 225 -18.70 -19.97 -20.80
N SER A 226 -19.55 -19.30 -20.01
CA SER A 226 -20.67 -18.50 -20.50
C SER A 226 -20.36 -17.04 -20.29
N LYS A 227 -20.26 -16.27 -21.38
CA LYS A 227 -19.96 -14.83 -21.30
C LYS A 227 -20.95 -14.10 -20.37
N PRO A 228 -20.46 -13.23 -19.48
CA PRO A 228 -21.33 -12.32 -18.74
C PRO A 228 -22.21 -11.51 -19.69
N ARG A 229 -23.44 -11.24 -19.31
CA ARG A 229 -24.33 -10.34 -20.07
C ARG A 229 -23.82 -8.90 -20.06
N HIS A 230 -23.21 -8.51 -18.95
CA HIS A 230 -22.70 -7.18 -18.73
C HIS A 230 -21.62 -7.18 -17.66
N ILE A 231 -20.64 -6.30 -17.79
CA ILE A 231 -19.55 -6.12 -16.84
C ILE A 231 -19.62 -4.71 -16.25
N PHE A 232 -19.49 -4.62 -14.93
CA PHE A 232 -19.36 -3.36 -14.21
C PHE A 232 -17.93 -3.23 -13.69
N LEU A 233 -17.22 -2.18 -14.13
CA LEU A 233 -15.87 -1.88 -13.65
C LEU A 233 -15.97 -0.93 -12.46
N VAL A 234 -15.38 -1.34 -11.35
CA VAL A 234 -15.32 -0.59 -10.10
C VAL A 234 -13.90 -0.58 -9.58
N HIS A 235 -13.62 0.17 -8.52
CA HIS A 235 -12.32 0.15 -7.84
C HIS A 235 -11.12 0.34 -8.80
N GLY A 236 -11.01 1.52 -9.38
CA GLY A 236 -9.93 1.94 -10.27
C GLY A 236 -10.05 3.42 -10.59
N GLU A 237 -8.96 4.02 -11.06
CA GLU A 237 -8.96 5.38 -11.58
C GLU A 237 -9.72 5.45 -12.92
N GLU A 238 -10.31 6.59 -13.21
CA GLU A 238 -11.15 6.80 -14.40
C GLU A 238 -10.42 6.39 -15.70
N GLU A 239 -9.15 6.76 -15.85
CA GLU A 239 -8.32 6.39 -16.99
C GLU A 239 -8.14 4.86 -17.12
N SER A 240 -7.85 4.18 -16.01
CA SER A 240 -7.70 2.71 -15.99
C SER A 240 -9.00 2.00 -16.33
N GLN A 241 -10.13 2.53 -15.86
CA GLN A 241 -11.46 1.99 -16.13
C GLN A 241 -11.83 2.14 -17.61
N GLU A 242 -11.62 3.31 -18.21
CA GLU A 242 -11.95 3.54 -19.61
C GLU A 242 -11.08 2.69 -20.54
N VAL A 243 -9.77 2.60 -20.30
CA VAL A 243 -8.87 1.75 -21.10
C VAL A 243 -9.29 0.28 -21.03
N LEU A 244 -9.60 -0.23 -19.83
CA LEU A 244 -10.03 -1.61 -19.66
C LEU A 244 -11.39 -1.86 -20.29
N LYS A 245 -12.33 -0.92 -20.19
CA LYS A 245 -13.65 -1.00 -20.82
C LYS A 245 -13.56 -1.08 -22.34
N GLU A 246 -12.76 -0.19 -22.96
CA GLU A 246 -12.52 -0.23 -24.39
C GLU A 246 -11.99 -1.61 -24.82
N LYS A 247 -10.96 -2.10 -24.13
CA LYS A 247 -10.34 -3.38 -24.43
C LYS A 247 -11.32 -4.55 -24.28
N ILE A 248 -12.10 -4.62 -23.19
CA ILE A 248 -13.10 -5.67 -23.00
C ILE A 248 -14.16 -5.61 -24.11
N THR A 249 -14.64 -4.41 -24.44
CA THR A 249 -15.70 -4.23 -25.45
C THR A 249 -15.21 -4.67 -26.83
N ASP A 250 -14.01 -4.25 -27.22
CA ASP A 250 -13.43 -4.54 -28.54
C ASP A 250 -13.11 -6.05 -28.72
N GLU A 251 -12.62 -6.71 -27.66
CA GLU A 251 -12.18 -8.10 -27.77
C GLU A 251 -13.27 -9.12 -27.44
N THR A 252 -14.36 -8.72 -26.76
CA THR A 252 -15.38 -9.67 -26.29
C THR A 252 -16.80 -9.39 -26.76
N GLU A 253 -17.08 -8.18 -27.23
CA GLU A 253 -18.43 -7.66 -27.54
C GLU A 253 -19.38 -7.60 -26.32
N ILE A 254 -18.85 -7.73 -25.09
CA ILE A 254 -19.63 -7.64 -23.86
C ILE A 254 -19.83 -6.15 -23.51
N GLY A 255 -21.07 -5.77 -23.17
CA GLY A 255 -21.37 -4.43 -22.68
C GLY A 255 -20.68 -4.15 -21.34
N VAL A 256 -20.02 -3.00 -21.22
CA VAL A 256 -19.30 -2.59 -20.01
C VAL A 256 -19.78 -1.24 -19.52
N SER A 257 -20.06 -1.14 -18.22
CA SER A 257 -20.38 0.12 -17.55
C SER A 257 -19.35 0.44 -16.47
N ILE A 258 -19.08 1.73 -16.32
CA ILE A 258 -18.31 2.30 -15.22
C ILE A 258 -19.31 3.08 -14.36
N PRO A 259 -19.83 2.50 -13.26
CA PRO A 259 -20.84 3.16 -12.42
C PRO A 259 -20.25 4.37 -11.71
N GLU A 260 -20.96 5.49 -11.74
CA GLU A 260 -20.67 6.62 -10.86
C GLU A 260 -21.24 6.35 -9.45
N TYR A 261 -20.69 7.01 -8.46
CA TYR A 261 -21.17 6.87 -7.09
C TYR A 261 -22.65 7.25 -6.95
N GLY A 262 -23.45 6.32 -6.44
CA GLY A 262 -24.90 6.49 -6.24
C GLY A 262 -25.75 6.15 -7.46
N GLU A 263 -25.19 5.65 -8.54
CA GLU A 263 -25.95 5.09 -9.67
C GLU A 263 -26.58 3.76 -9.30
N THR A 264 -27.75 3.51 -9.85
CA THR A 264 -28.49 2.25 -9.69
C THR A 264 -28.80 1.68 -11.06
N TYR A 265 -28.50 0.40 -11.25
CA TYR A 265 -28.73 -0.35 -12.48
C TYR A 265 -29.79 -1.42 -12.25
N GLU A 266 -30.71 -1.57 -13.22
CA GLU A 266 -31.61 -2.70 -13.30
C GLU A 266 -30.92 -3.84 -14.04
N LEU A 267 -30.86 -5.01 -13.42
CA LEU A 267 -30.14 -6.18 -13.96
C LEU A 267 -31.06 -7.20 -14.65
N GLU A 268 -32.37 -6.96 -14.63
CA GLU A 268 -33.34 -7.83 -15.30
C GLU A 268 -33.54 -7.40 -16.78
N GLY A 269 -33.45 -8.36 -17.70
CA GLY A 269 -33.58 -8.10 -19.13
C GLY A 269 -32.35 -7.41 -19.73
N GLU A 270 -32.53 -6.28 -20.40
CA GLU A 270 -31.43 -5.40 -20.83
C GLU A 270 -30.98 -4.54 -19.67
N THR A 271 -29.67 -4.45 -19.47
CA THR A 271 -29.11 -3.60 -18.43
C THR A 271 -29.40 -2.12 -18.68
N LYS A 272 -30.08 -1.47 -17.76
CA LYS A 272 -30.48 -0.06 -17.88
C LYS A 272 -30.10 0.73 -16.62
N LEU A 273 -29.52 1.91 -16.82
CA LEU A 273 -29.36 2.88 -15.76
C LEU A 273 -30.74 3.40 -15.32
N VAL A 274 -31.15 3.11 -14.09
CA VAL A 274 -32.46 3.47 -13.55
C VAL A 274 -32.42 4.82 -12.86
N ASN A 275 -31.34 5.10 -12.14
CA ASN A 275 -31.23 6.32 -11.37
C ASN A 275 -29.77 6.82 -11.32
N LYS A 276 -29.60 8.13 -11.48
CA LYS A 276 -28.33 8.82 -11.33
C LYS A 276 -28.50 9.90 -10.25
N ILE A 277 -28.00 9.59 -9.05
CA ILE A 277 -27.98 10.58 -7.96
C ILE A 277 -26.81 11.52 -8.26
N LYS A 278 -27.09 12.81 -8.46
CA LYS A 278 -26.02 13.82 -8.52
C LYS A 278 -25.38 13.97 -7.14
N VAL A 279 -24.39 13.18 -6.86
CA VAL A 279 -23.55 13.34 -5.65
C VAL A 279 -22.51 14.42 -5.97
N ARG A 280 -22.45 15.48 -5.15
CA ARG A 280 -21.34 16.43 -5.23
C ARG A 280 -20.04 15.68 -4.95
N LYS A 281 -19.07 15.76 -5.86
CA LYS A 281 -17.75 15.14 -5.67
C LYS A 281 -17.19 15.56 -4.29
N ALA A 282 -16.66 14.61 -3.53
CA ALA A 282 -16.14 14.87 -2.17
C ALA A 282 -15.08 15.99 -2.13
N THR A 283 -14.34 16.18 -3.24
CA THR A 283 -13.43 17.31 -3.44
C THR A 283 -14.12 18.66 -3.38
N SER A 284 -15.36 18.79 -3.90
CA SER A 284 -16.11 20.05 -3.84
C SER A 284 -16.62 20.35 -2.42
N LEU A 285 -17.02 19.34 -1.67
CA LEU A 285 -17.46 19.49 -0.28
C LEU A 285 -16.29 19.92 0.63
N ARG A 286 -15.11 19.33 0.46
CA ARG A 286 -13.90 19.73 1.20
C ARG A 286 -13.48 21.16 0.87
N GLN A 287 -13.54 21.54 -0.41
CA GLN A 287 -13.26 22.91 -0.85
C GLN A 287 -14.31 23.93 -0.35
N GLU A 288 -15.59 23.57 -0.35
CA GLU A 288 -16.65 24.41 0.23
C GLU A 288 -16.49 24.59 1.74
N VAL A 289 -16.16 23.52 2.47
CA VAL A 289 -15.90 23.57 3.92
C VAL A 289 -14.67 24.42 4.22
N LEU A 290 -13.58 24.25 3.48
CA LEU A 290 -12.36 25.08 3.62
C LEU A 290 -12.62 26.54 3.29
N ALA A 291 -13.37 26.83 2.23
CA ALA A 291 -13.73 28.19 1.88
C ALA A 291 -14.60 28.86 2.96
N ARG A 292 -15.50 28.10 3.59
CA ARG A 292 -16.37 28.58 4.66
C ARG A 292 -15.60 28.80 5.97
N LEU A 293 -14.64 27.91 6.30
CA LEU A 293 -13.73 28.09 7.42
C LEU A 293 -12.83 29.31 7.24
N ASN A 294 -12.25 29.52 6.07
CA ASN A 294 -11.42 30.67 5.76
C ASN A 294 -12.24 32.00 5.82
N LYS A 295 -13.52 31.96 5.43
CA LYS A 295 -14.40 33.10 5.55
C LYS A 295 -14.69 33.45 7.01
N LEU A 296 -15.01 32.45 7.84
CA LEU A 296 -15.26 32.63 9.27
C LEU A 296 -14.02 33.12 10.01
N GLN A 297 -12.82 32.65 9.64
CA GLN A 297 -11.57 33.14 10.21
C GLN A 297 -11.34 34.63 9.89
N ARG A 298 -11.63 35.09 8.67
CA ARG A 298 -11.53 36.51 8.31
C ARG A 298 -12.55 37.37 9.08
N GLU A 299 -13.78 36.90 9.19
CA GLU A 299 -14.82 37.60 9.95
C GLU A 299 -14.44 37.74 11.46
N LEU A 300 -13.81 36.71 12.04
CA LEU A 300 -13.30 36.77 13.43
C LEU A 300 -12.13 37.77 13.58
N VAL A 301 -11.20 37.81 12.63
CA VAL A 301 -10.08 38.78 12.66
C VAL A 301 -10.60 40.21 12.50
N ASP A 302 -11.59 40.45 11.65
CA ASP A 302 -12.19 41.76 11.45
C ASP A 302 -13.00 42.21 12.67
N MET A 303 -13.56 41.28 13.45
CA MET A 303 -14.24 41.57 14.72
C MET A 303 -13.26 41.98 15.83
N ASP A 304 -12.11 41.30 15.93
CA ASP A 304 -11.06 41.65 16.91
C ASP A 304 -10.36 42.99 16.59
N ALA A 305 -10.36 43.40 15.32
CA ALA A 305 -9.79 44.69 14.90
C ALA A 305 -10.74 45.89 15.13
N SER A 306 -11.99 45.63 15.54
CA SER A 306 -13.01 46.65 15.76
C SER A 306 -13.35 46.92 17.24
N VAL A 307 -12.57 46.33 18.16
CA VAL A 307 -12.55 46.56 19.61
C VAL A 307 -11.25 47.26 20.00
#